data_e71b03ab30af6dec5d17b07b214c1864
#
_entry.id   e71b03ab30af6dec5d17b07b214c1864
#
_cell.length_a   1.000
_cell.length_b   1.000
_cell.length_c   1.000
_cell.angle_alpha   90.00
_cell.angle_beta   90.00
_cell.angle_gamma   90.00
#
_symmetry.space_group_name_H-M   'P 1'
#
loop_
_entity.id
_entity.type
_entity.pdbx_description
1 polymer ?
#
loop_
_entity_poly.entity_id
_entity_poly.type
_entity_poly.pdbx_seq_one_letter_code
_entity_poly.pdbx_strand_id
1 'polypeptide(L)'
;LHSTSRRQRQMCIRDRDLLILVEEMRKVATNLYVTTDDGTYGFHGMGTNQLQELWDKGVRYDHCVAIGPMIMMKFVCKLTKELGIPTVVSMNPIMVDGTGMCGACRLMVGGEVKFACVDGPEFDGHQVDFDQAMKRQLQYKTEEGRAMLKLQEGDTHHGGCGQCGGEA
;
A
#
# COMPACT_ATOMS: atom_id res chain seq x y z
N LEU A 1 19.22 -3.04 27.58
CA LEU A 1 18.87 -1.74 27.00
C LEU A 1 17.39 -1.80 26.64
N HIS A 2 16.52 -1.35 27.55
CA HIS A 2 15.11 -1.21 27.26
C HIS A 2 14.93 0.06 26.40
N SER A 3 14.70 -0.15 25.11
CA SER A 3 14.28 0.94 24.23
C SER A 3 12.90 1.41 24.69
N THR A 4 12.84 2.63 25.22
CA THR A 4 11.58 3.33 25.55
C THR A 4 10.88 3.87 24.30
N SER A 5 11.16 3.30 23.14
CA SER A 5 10.51 3.67 21.90
C SER A 5 9.00 3.44 22.00
N ARG A 6 8.25 4.51 22.14
CA ARG A 6 6.79 4.50 22.11
C ARG A 6 6.34 4.20 20.69
N ARG A 7 5.88 2.98 20.45
CA ARG A 7 5.36 2.58 19.13
C ARG A 7 3.90 2.94 19.05
N GLN A 8 3.58 3.89 18.18
CA GLN A 8 2.21 4.18 17.81
C GLN A 8 1.88 3.50 16.49
N ARG A 9 0.69 2.96 16.38
CA ARG A 9 0.18 2.35 15.15
C ARG A 9 -1.15 2.95 14.81
N GLN A 10 -1.33 3.21 13.52
CA GLN A 10 -2.58 3.69 12.97
C GLN A 10 -3.03 2.73 11.88
N MET A 11 -4.29 2.33 11.94
CA MET A 11 -4.96 1.52 10.92
C MET A 11 -6.06 2.36 10.29
N CYS A 12 -6.09 2.41 8.96
CA CYS A 12 -7.13 3.08 8.20
C CYS A 12 -7.82 2.05 7.31
N ILE A 13 -9.15 1.94 7.42
CA ILE A 13 -9.94 0.98 6.68
C ILE A 13 -11.34 1.56 6.41
N ARG A 14 -12.06 1.01 5.42
CA ARG A 14 -13.34 1.54 5.00
C ARG A 14 -14.41 1.44 6.08
N ASP A 15 -14.54 0.28 6.70
CA ASP A 15 -15.60 -0.01 7.68
C ASP A 15 -15.12 -1.00 8.76
N ARG A 16 -15.94 -1.17 9.80
CA ARG A 16 -15.64 -2.04 10.94
C ARG A 16 -15.49 -3.51 10.55
N ASP A 17 -16.28 -3.98 9.59
CA ASP A 17 -16.34 -5.41 9.27
C ASP A 17 -15.07 -5.92 8.57
N LEU A 18 -14.30 -5.00 8.00
CA LEU A 18 -13.00 -5.28 7.38
C LEU A 18 -11.82 -5.20 8.37
N LEU A 19 -12.06 -4.82 9.63
CA LEU A 19 -11.00 -4.73 10.63
C LEU A 19 -10.47 -6.11 11.00
N ILE A 20 -9.17 -6.30 10.87
CA ILE A 20 -8.46 -7.52 11.24
C ILE A 20 -7.32 -7.20 12.22
N LEU A 21 -6.91 -8.18 13.02
CA LEU A 21 -5.72 -8.13 13.88
C LEU A 21 -5.71 -6.97 14.90
N VAL A 22 -6.84 -6.39 15.26
CA VAL A 22 -6.91 -5.24 16.18
C VAL A 22 -6.37 -5.62 17.56
N GLU A 23 -6.74 -6.79 18.08
CA GLU A 23 -6.32 -7.24 19.40
C GLU A 23 -4.82 -7.58 19.44
N GLU A 24 -4.29 -8.17 18.37
CA GLU A 24 -2.85 -8.42 18.22
C GLU A 24 -2.06 -7.12 18.14
N MET A 25 -2.57 -6.15 17.39
CA MET A 25 -1.95 -4.82 17.28
C MET A 25 -1.96 -4.09 18.63
N ARG A 26 -3.01 -4.21 19.44
CA ARG A 26 -3.08 -3.60 20.77
C ARG A 26 -2.02 -4.15 21.72
N LYS A 27 -1.65 -5.43 21.59
CA LYS A 27 -0.63 -6.06 22.43
C LYS A 27 0.78 -5.52 22.18
N VAL A 28 1.07 -5.07 20.95
CA VAL A 28 2.42 -4.65 20.53
C VAL A 28 2.57 -3.14 20.37
N ALA A 29 1.48 -2.41 20.23
CA ALA A 29 1.49 -0.96 20.12
C ALA A 29 1.31 -0.30 21.50
N THR A 30 2.05 0.76 21.77
CA THR A 30 1.81 1.60 22.96
C THR A 30 0.47 2.30 22.85
N ASN A 31 0.16 2.84 21.67
CA ASN A 31 -1.13 3.40 21.33
C ASN A 31 -1.55 2.88 19.95
N LEU A 32 -2.78 2.43 19.84
CA LEU A 32 -3.40 2.02 18.59
C LEU A 32 -4.54 2.98 18.25
N TYR A 33 -4.46 3.58 17.09
CA TYR A 33 -5.52 4.42 16.53
C TYR A 33 -6.12 3.71 15.33
N VAL A 34 -7.43 3.59 15.31
CA VAL A 34 -8.17 3.02 14.19
C VAL A 34 -9.03 4.10 13.59
N THR A 35 -8.97 4.24 12.27
CA THR A 35 -9.82 5.15 11.50
C THR A 35 -10.68 4.37 10.54
N THR A 36 -11.95 4.71 10.44
CA THR A 36 -12.85 4.16 9.43
C THR A 36 -13.44 5.28 8.59
N ASP A 37 -13.56 5.04 7.28
CA ASP A 37 -14.08 6.05 6.36
C ASP A 37 -15.56 6.35 6.62
N ASP A 38 -16.32 5.34 7.07
CA ASP A 38 -17.74 5.44 7.40
C ASP A 38 -18.04 5.81 8.86
N GLY A 39 -17.02 5.89 9.72
CA GLY A 39 -17.17 6.21 11.14
C GLY A 39 -17.77 5.10 12.00
N THR A 40 -17.87 3.87 11.50
CA THR A 40 -18.46 2.75 12.26
C THR A 40 -17.57 2.26 13.40
N TYR A 41 -16.27 2.60 13.37
CA TYR A 41 -15.34 2.28 14.45
C TYR A 41 -14.16 3.25 14.50
N GLY A 42 -13.81 3.70 15.71
CA GLY A 42 -12.67 4.58 15.94
C GLY A 42 -12.89 6.02 15.45
N PHE A 43 -11.90 6.59 14.81
CA PHE A 43 -11.95 7.94 14.25
C PHE A 43 -12.63 7.92 12.88
N HIS A 44 -13.58 8.83 12.66
CA HIS A 44 -14.23 8.98 11.35
C HIS A 44 -13.36 9.83 10.41
N GLY A 45 -12.88 9.26 9.33
CA GLY A 45 -12.14 9.97 8.30
C GLY A 45 -10.81 9.29 7.93
N MET A 46 -10.01 10.00 7.16
CA MET A 46 -8.72 9.49 6.68
C MET A 46 -7.66 9.51 7.79
N GLY A 47 -6.71 8.57 7.72
CA GLY A 47 -5.59 8.48 8.64
C GLY A 47 -4.73 9.74 8.71
N THR A 48 -4.62 10.50 7.63
CA THR A 48 -3.93 11.80 7.61
C THR A 48 -4.60 12.84 8.51
N ASN A 49 -5.94 12.84 8.57
CA ASN A 49 -6.69 13.77 9.42
C ASN A 49 -6.44 13.47 10.91
N GLN A 50 -6.43 12.19 11.26
CA GLN A 50 -6.11 11.78 12.64
C GLN A 50 -4.66 12.07 13.00
N LEU A 51 -3.71 11.87 12.10
CA LEU A 51 -2.32 12.21 12.31
C LEU A 51 -2.16 13.71 12.57
N GLN A 52 -2.82 14.55 11.77
CA GLN A 52 -2.84 16.01 11.96
C GLN A 52 -3.43 16.39 13.32
N GLU A 53 -4.57 15.81 13.68
CA GLU A 53 -5.22 16.09 14.99
C GLU A 53 -4.31 15.71 16.17
N LEU A 54 -3.63 14.58 16.10
CA LEU A 54 -2.68 14.16 17.13
C LEU A 54 -1.48 15.12 17.23
N TRP A 55 -0.99 15.58 16.08
CA TRP A 55 0.08 16.58 16.04
C TRP A 55 -0.34 17.90 16.66
N ASP A 56 -1.56 18.37 16.38
CA ASP A 56 -2.11 19.61 16.92
C ASP A 56 -2.33 19.50 18.44
N LYS A 57 -2.65 18.30 18.94
CA LYS A 57 -2.71 17.98 20.38
C LYS A 57 -1.33 17.90 21.06
N GLY A 58 -0.25 18.15 20.33
CA GLY A 58 1.12 18.17 20.87
C GLY A 58 1.84 16.82 20.84
N VAL A 59 1.27 15.78 20.26
CA VAL A 59 1.98 14.50 20.06
C VAL A 59 3.05 14.70 18.99
N ARG A 60 4.26 14.24 19.26
CA ARG A 60 5.39 14.34 18.32
C ARG A 60 5.91 12.96 17.94
N TYR A 61 6.30 12.83 16.70
CA TYR A 61 6.81 11.60 16.12
C TYR A 61 8.19 11.84 15.53
N ASP A 62 9.14 10.97 15.84
CA ASP A 62 10.50 11.03 15.32
C ASP A 62 10.61 10.37 13.94
N HIS A 63 9.71 9.45 13.62
CA HIS A 63 9.73 8.67 12.39
C HIS A 63 8.34 8.16 12.04
N CYS A 64 8.05 8.11 10.75
CA CYS A 64 6.82 7.54 10.21
C CYS A 64 7.13 6.39 9.25
N VAL A 65 6.36 5.32 9.34
CA VAL A 65 6.35 4.25 8.33
C VAL A 65 4.93 4.15 7.79
N ALA A 66 4.79 4.30 6.47
CA ALA A 66 3.50 4.21 5.80
C ALA A 66 3.45 3.01 4.86
N ILE A 67 2.44 2.16 5.05
CA ILE A 67 2.22 0.93 4.30
C ILE A 67 0.75 0.88 3.89
N GLY A 68 0.47 0.72 2.61
CA GLY A 68 -0.88 0.62 2.08
C GLY A 68 -1.02 1.09 0.63
N PRO A 69 -2.22 1.52 0.21
CA PRO A 69 -2.43 2.04 -1.14
C PRO A 69 -1.51 3.21 -1.48
N MET A 70 -0.99 3.26 -2.71
CA MET A 70 -0.03 4.31 -3.12
C MET A 70 -0.59 5.72 -2.92
N ILE A 71 -1.88 5.93 -3.17
CA ILE A 71 -2.52 7.22 -2.97
C ILE A 71 -2.51 7.64 -1.49
N MET A 72 -2.73 6.70 -0.56
CA MET A 72 -2.66 6.95 0.87
C MET A 72 -1.22 7.33 1.28
N MET A 73 -0.22 6.54 0.84
CA MET A 73 1.19 6.82 1.12
C MET A 73 1.61 8.19 0.59
N LYS A 74 1.17 8.58 -0.62
CA LYS A 74 1.40 9.92 -1.18
C LYS A 74 0.92 11.04 -0.25
N PHE A 75 -0.32 10.93 0.25
CA PHE A 75 -0.89 11.96 1.15
C PHE A 75 -0.21 11.97 2.51
N VAL A 76 0.13 10.80 3.06
CA VAL A 76 0.92 10.70 4.30
C VAL A 76 2.27 11.38 4.13
N CYS A 77 3.00 11.09 3.05
CA CYS A 77 4.31 11.71 2.77
C CYS A 77 4.22 13.23 2.58
N LYS A 78 3.15 13.72 1.94
CA LYS A 78 2.92 15.16 1.83
C LYS A 78 2.77 15.81 3.20
N LEU A 79 1.91 15.25 4.05
CA LEU A 79 1.68 15.76 5.40
C LEU A 79 2.94 15.66 6.26
N THR A 80 3.61 14.50 6.30
CA THR A 80 4.82 14.31 7.13
C THR A 80 5.98 15.19 6.68
N LYS A 81 6.05 15.54 5.39
CA LYS A 81 7.04 16.50 4.87
C LYS A 81 6.79 17.90 5.42
N GLU A 82 5.53 18.35 5.49
CA GLU A 82 5.15 19.63 6.07
C GLU A 82 5.42 19.66 7.59
N LEU A 83 5.25 18.53 8.28
CA LEU A 83 5.50 18.37 9.70
C LEU A 83 6.98 18.09 10.04
N GLY A 84 7.86 17.92 9.05
CA GLY A 84 9.27 17.63 9.26
C GLY A 84 9.55 16.22 9.80
N ILE A 85 8.67 15.23 9.58
CA ILE A 85 8.81 13.86 10.09
C ILE A 85 9.46 12.98 9.01
N PRO A 86 10.66 12.41 9.24
CA PRO A 86 11.24 11.42 8.34
C PRO A 86 10.27 10.26 8.10
N THR A 87 10.04 9.92 6.83
CA THR A 87 9.00 8.95 6.47
C THR A 87 9.54 7.90 5.52
N VAL A 88 9.40 6.64 5.91
CA VAL A 88 9.64 5.48 5.05
C VAL A 88 8.31 4.94 4.53
N VAL A 89 8.27 4.58 3.26
CA VAL A 89 7.12 3.94 2.63
C VAL A 89 7.49 2.55 2.15
N SER A 90 6.60 1.60 2.33
CA SER A 90 6.76 0.25 1.75
C SER A 90 5.98 0.20 0.45
N MET A 91 6.71 0.28 -0.66
CA MET A 91 6.13 0.37 -2.00
C MET A 91 5.64 -0.99 -2.50
N ASN A 92 4.48 -0.99 -3.14
CA ASN A 92 3.80 -2.18 -3.66
C ASN A 92 3.53 -2.10 -5.18
N PRO A 93 4.56 -1.85 -6.02
CA PRO A 93 4.39 -1.91 -7.47
C PRO A 93 4.14 -3.34 -7.94
N ILE A 94 3.72 -3.48 -9.21
CA ILE A 94 3.61 -4.81 -9.84
C ILE A 94 4.99 -5.45 -9.88
N MET A 95 5.10 -6.66 -9.33
CA MET A 95 6.32 -7.48 -9.36
C MET A 95 6.06 -8.76 -10.15
N VAL A 96 6.95 -9.09 -11.08
CA VAL A 96 6.83 -10.26 -11.93
C VAL A 96 7.84 -11.33 -11.57
N ASP A 97 9.15 -11.05 -11.65
CA ASP A 97 10.18 -12.05 -11.37
C ASP A 97 10.90 -11.87 -10.03
N GLY A 98 10.96 -10.66 -9.50
CA GLY A 98 11.59 -10.38 -8.21
C GLY A 98 13.12 -10.32 -8.24
N THR A 99 13.77 -10.42 -9.40
CA THR A 99 15.24 -10.47 -9.53
C THR A 99 15.88 -9.13 -9.95
N GLY A 100 15.06 -8.12 -10.26
CA GLY A 100 15.52 -6.84 -10.81
C GLY A 100 15.74 -6.84 -12.33
N MET A 101 15.56 -7.96 -13.01
CA MET A 101 15.83 -8.06 -14.46
C MET A 101 14.66 -7.58 -15.33
N CYS A 102 13.41 -7.90 -14.96
CA CYS A 102 12.24 -7.59 -15.81
C CYS A 102 11.83 -6.10 -15.78
N GLY A 103 12.23 -5.36 -14.78
CA GLY A 103 11.89 -3.93 -14.63
C GLY A 103 10.41 -3.61 -14.37
N ALA A 104 9.57 -4.61 -14.08
CA ALA A 104 8.15 -4.41 -13.80
C ALA A 104 7.92 -3.50 -12.56
N CYS A 105 8.69 -3.71 -11.50
CA CYS A 105 8.60 -2.99 -10.24
C CYS A 105 9.42 -1.67 -10.20
N ARG A 106 9.75 -1.13 -11.36
CA ARG A 106 10.54 0.11 -11.48
C ARG A 106 9.82 1.32 -10.88
N LEU A 107 10.56 2.09 -10.09
CA LEU A 107 10.15 3.32 -9.42
C LEU A 107 11.17 4.42 -9.69
N MET A 108 10.74 5.68 -9.56
CA MET A 108 11.65 6.83 -9.48
C MET A 108 11.77 7.28 -8.02
N VAL A 109 12.98 7.28 -7.49
CA VAL A 109 13.28 7.68 -6.12
C VAL A 109 14.49 8.61 -6.14
N GLY A 110 14.32 9.85 -5.67
CA GLY A 110 15.39 10.83 -5.69
C GLY A 110 15.91 11.19 -7.09
N GLY A 111 15.09 11.02 -8.13
CA GLY A 111 15.49 11.23 -9.53
C GLY A 111 16.20 10.04 -10.17
N GLU A 112 16.41 8.95 -9.45
CA GLU A 112 17.03 7.72 -9.95
C GLU A 112 16.00 6.60 -10.12
N VAL A 113 16.25 5.71 -11.09
CA VAL A 113 15.47 4.49 -11.27
C VAL A 113 15.89 3.47 -10.22
N LYS A 114 14.92 2.98 -9.45
CA LYS A 114 15.09 1.90 -8.47
C LYS A 114 14.10 0.76 -8.78
N PHE A 115 14.46 -0.45 -8.37
CA PHE A 115 13.62 -1.64 -8.51
C PHE A 115 13.17 -2.10 -7.12
N ALA A 116 11.86 -2.03 -6.83
CA ALA A 116 11.35 -2.34 -5.50
C ALA A 116 11.69 -3.75 -5.01
N CYS A 117 11.88 -4.70 -5.89
CA CYS A 117 12.20 -6.10 -5.55
C CYS A 117 13.65 -6.30 -5.06
N VAL A 118 14.60 -5.44 -5.45
CA VAL A 118 16.02 -5.58 -5.09
C VAL A 118 16.56 -4.38 -4.34
N ASP A 119 16.08 -3.15 -4.61
CA ASP A 119 16.52 -1.91 -3.93
C ASP A 119 15.63 -1.55 -2.74
N GLY A 120 14.41 -2.13 -2.68
CA GLY A 120 13.38 -1.84 -1.68
C GLY A 120 12.88 -3.10 -0.98
N PRO A 121 11.61 -3.17 -0.65
CA PRO A 121 10.49 -2.28 -1.02
C PRO A 121 10.40 -0.97 -0.21
N GLU A 122 11.20 -0.82 0.84
CA GLU A 122 11.22 0.36 1.69
C GLU A 122 12.07 1.47 1.07
N PHE A 123 11.48 2.66 0.94
CA PHE A 123 12.14 3.86 0.41
C PHE A 123 11.81 5.09 1.24
N ASP A 124 12.67 6.11 1.16
CA ASP A 124 12.36 7.44 1.67
C ASP A 124 11.14 8.00 0.92
N GLY A 125 10.01 8.11 1.63
CA GLY A 125 8.74 8.51 1.06
C GLY A 125 8.74 9.94 0.49
N HIS A 126 9.64 10.80 0.97
CA HIS A 126 9.77 12.16 0.47
C HIS A 126 10.52 12.25 -0.87
N GLN A 127 11.16 11.17 -1.30
CA GLN A 127 11.92 11.10 -2.55
C GLN A 127 11.20 10.28 -3.64
N VAL A 128 10.12 9.56 -3.30
CA VAL A 128 9.37 8.72 -4.25
C VAL A 128 8.50 9.57 -5.17
N ASP A 129 8.58 9.34 -6.48
CA ASP A 129 7.63 9.86 -7.47
C ASP A 129 6.37 8.97 -7.51
N PHE A 130 5.40 9.30 -6.64
CA PHE A 130 4.13 8.59 -6.55
C PHE A 130 3.29 8.71 -7.82
N ASP A 131 3.37 9.83 -8.55
CA ASP A 131 2.55 10.03 -9.75
C ASP A 131 2.99 9.09 -10.87
N GLN A 132 4.29 8.92 -11.05
CA GLN A 132 4.82 7.94 -11.99
C GLN A 132 4.49 6.51 -11.54
N ALA A 133 4.66 6.20 -10.24
CA ALA A 133 4.37 4.87 -9.69
C ALA A 133 2.89 4.49 -9.88
N MET A 134 1.95 5.40 -9.60
CA MET A 134 0.52 5.16 -9.82
C MET A 134 0.17 4.96 -11.30
N LYS A 135 0.77 5.74 -12.21
CA LYS A 135 0.58 5.53 -13.67
C LYS A 135 1.03 4.12 -14.08
N ARG A 136 2.14 3.64 -13.53
CA ARG A 136 2.63 2.29 -13.81
C ARG A 136 1.74 1.18 -13.26
N GLN A 137 1.07 1.39 -12.14
CA GLN A 137 0.10 0.41 -11.63
C GLN A 137 -1.10 0.21 -12.56
N LEU A 138 -1.39 1.17 -13.43
CA LEU A 138 -2.52 1.08 -14.35
C LEU A 138 -2.20 0.34 -15.66
N GLN A 139 -0.94 -0.08 -15.88
CA GLN A 139 -0.48 -0.63 -17.16
C GLN A 139 -1.22 -1.89 -17.60
N TYR A 140 -1.74 -2.71 -16.67
CA TYR A 140 -2.49 -3.95 -16.95
C TYR A 140 -3.97 -3.87 -16.63
N LYS A 141 -4.49 -2.69 -16.34
CA LYS A 141 -5.89 -2.52 -15.90
C LYS A 141 -6.91 -3.04 -16.92
N THR A 142 -6.60 -2.92 -18.22
CA THR A 142 -7.48 -3.43 -19.28
C THR A 142 -7.51 -4.95 -19.30
N GLU A 143 -6.36 -5.58 -19.14
CA GLU A 143 -6.20 -7.04 -19.10
C GLU A 143 -6.85 -7.62 -17.83
N GLU A 144 -6.65 -6.98 -16.70
CA GLU A 144 -7.29 -7.33 -15.42
C GLU A 144 -8.82 -7.24 -15.53
N GLY A 145 -9.34 -6.17 -16.14
CA GLY A 145 -10.78 -6.00 -16.39
C GLY A 145 -11.36 -7.11 -17.28
N ARG A 146 -10.66 -7.46 -18.35
CA ARG A 146 -11.05 -8.58 -19.23
C ARG A 146 -11.02 -9.93 -18.52
N ALA A 147 -10.00 -10.17 -17.69
CA ALA A 147 -9.89 -11.40 -16.91
C ALA A 147 -11.00 -11.49 -15.86
N MET A 148 -11.34 -10.39 -15.21
CA MET A 148 -12.44 -10.33 -14.26
C MET A 148 -13.79 -10.60 -14.92
N LEU A 149 -14.06 -10.01 -16.10
CA LEU A 149 -15.30 -10.28 -16.86
C LEU A 149 -15.41 -11.76 -17.22
N LYS A 150 -14.35 -12.38 -17.72
CA LYS A 150 -14.34 -13.82 -18.01
C LYS A 150 -14.63 -14.66 -16.77
N LEU A 151 -14.12 -14.29 -15.62
CA LEU A 151 -14.38 -14.99 -14.37
C LEU A 151 -15.86 -14.86 -13.94
N GLN A 152 -16.46 -13.68 -14.13
CA GLN A 152 -17.86 -13.41 -13.77
C GLN A 152 -18.86 -14.07 -14.74
N GLU A 153 -18.57 -14.08 -16.03
CA GLU A 153 -19.43 -14.67 -17.06
C GLU A 153 -19.32 -16.19 -17.13
N GLY A 154 -18.37 -16.78 -16.42
CA GLY A 154 -17.96 -18.17 -16.60
C GLY A 154 -17.17 -18.34 -17.89
N ASP A 155 -16.24 -19.28 -17.89
CA ASP A 155 -15.45 -19.56 -19.09
C ASP A 155 -16.34 -20.32 -20.10
N THR A 156 -17.04 -19.56 -20.95
CA THR A 156 -17.90 -20.11 -22.01
C THR A 156 -17.06 -20.67 -23.18
N HIS A 157 -15.76 -20.49 -23.16
CA HIS A 157 -14.84 -21.11 -24.08
C HIS A 157 -14.22 -22.39 -23.48
N HIS A 158 -14.99 -23.49 -23.53
CA HIS A 158 -14.39 -24.80 -23.70
C HIS A 158 -13.75 -24.85 -25.10
N GLY A 159 -12.68 -24.09 -25.26
CA GLY A 159 -11.78 -24.26 -26.39
C GLY A 159 -11.03 -25.57 -26.21
N GLY A 160 -11.75 -26.66 -26.23
CA GLY A 160 -11.15 -27.93 -26.47
C GLY A 160 -10.46 -27.86 -27.85
N CYS A 161 -9.14 -28.01 -27.87
CA CYS A 161 -8.45 -28.47 -29.05
C CYS A 161 -8.97 -29.89 -29.37
N GLY A 162 -10.20 -29.94 -29.82
CA GLY A 162 -10.85 -31.17 -30.22
C GLY A 162 -10.58 -31.46 -31.68
N GLN A 163 -9.34 -31.87 -32.01
CA GLN A 163 -9.06 -32.61 -33.26
C GLN A 163 -7.58 -33.02 -33.32
N CYS A 164 -7.19 -33.91 -32.39
CA CYS A 164 -6.06 -34.82 -32.64
C CYS A 164 -6.55 -36.23 -32.40
N GLY A 165 -7.62 -36.63 -33.06
CA GLY A 165 -8.08 -37.99 -33.17
C GLY A 165 -7.95 -38.44 -34.63
N GLY A 166 -6.71 -38.77 -35.06
CA GLY A 166 -6.50 -39.52 -36.28
C GLY A 166 -6.87 -40.97 -36.05
N GLU A 167 -7.86 -41.43 -36.76
CA GLU A 167 -8.14 -42.85 -36.96
C GLU A 167 -7.01 -43.46 -37.78
N ALA A 168 -6.53 -44.59 -37.32
CA ALA A 168 -5.82 -45.57 -38.15
C ALA A 168 -6.66 -46.82 -38.29
#